data_6c9c6860c50dc56820c378591b31a2f8
#
_entry.id   6c9c6860c50dc56820c378591b31a2f8
#
_cell.length_a   1.000
_cell.length_b   1.000
_cell.length_c   1.000
_cell.angle_alpha   90.00
_cell.angle_beta   90.00
_cell.angle_gamma   90.00
#
_symmetry.space_group_name_H-M   'P 1'
#
loop_
_entity.id
_entity.type
_entity.pdbx_description
1 polymer ?
#
loop_
_entity_poly.entity_id
_entity_poly.type
_entity_poly.pdbx_seq_one_letter_code
_entity_poly.pdbx_strand_id
1 'polypeptide(L)'
;MSAYYDLYQSPPDENGESVCLHARILPRGTISAGKFRELVAKATGFSPAILDGTLQAVTDELCSWLSEGWSVEVGELGYFSVSLKCDRQVTDKKEIRSPSVHFQNVNLRLGSKFRNRSYPVP
;
A
#
# COMPACT_ATOMS: atom_id res chain seq x y z
N MET A 1 -0.58 -17.86 -13.92
CA MET A 1 -1.78 -17.30 -14.59
C MET A 1 -1.60 -15.81 -14.81
N SER A 2 -2.06 -15.34 -15.95
CA SER A 2 -1.97 -13.93 -16.32
C SER A 2 -3.27 -13.19 -16.03
N ALA A 3 -3.16 -11.90 -15.75
CA ALA A 3 -4.34 -11.06 -15.65
C ALA A 3 -4.95 -10.81 -17.03
N TYR A 4 -6.26 -10.65 -17.07
CA TYR A 4 -6.93 -10.14 -18.24
C TYR A 4 -6.85 -8.62 -18.27
N TYR A 5 -6.82 -8.05 -19.45
CA TYR A 5 -6.82 -6.60 -19.57
C TYR A 5 -7.82 -6.15 -20.64
N ASP A 6 -8.19 -4.90 -20.56
CA ASP A 6 -9.09 -4.24 -21.48
C ASP A 6 -8.45 -2.96 -21.98
N LEU A 7 -8.88 -2.50 -23.15
CA LEU A 7 -8.45 -1.23 -23.70
C LEU A 7 -9.59 -0.23 -23.55
N TYR A 8 -9.26 0.95 -23.05
CA TYR A 8 -10.23 2.03 -22.93
C TYR A 8 -9.67 3.31 -23.55
N GLN A 9 -10.56 4.17 -23.99
CA GLN A 9 -10.19 5.45 -24.58
C GLN A 9 -10.21 6.54 -23.50
N SER A 10 -9.15 7.34 -23.47
CA SER A 10 -9.15 8.54 -22.65
C SER A 10 -10.18 9.53 -23.17
N PRO A 11 -10.81 10.36 -22.30
CA PRO A 11 -11.60 11.47 -22.79
C PRO A 11 -10.77 12.37 -23.70
N PRO A 12 -11.37 12.99 -24.74
CA PRO A 12 -10.64 13.96 -25.56
C PRO A 12 -10.20 15.14 -24.68
N ASP A 13 -9.06 15.72 -25.03
CA ASP A 13 -8.58 16.90 -24.35
C ASP A 13 -9.47 18.14 -24.68
N GLU A 14 -9.15 19.27 -24.06
CA GLU A 14 -9.93 20.51 -24.27
C GLU A 14 -9.99 20.95 -25.74
N ASN A 15 -9.02 20.53 -26.53
CA ASN A 15 -8.96 20.85 -27.95
C ASN A 15 -9.67 19.84 -28.84
N GLY A 16 -10.23 18.79 -28.24
CA GLY A 16 -10.89 17.71 -28.98
C GLY A 16 -9.93 16.86 -29.79
N GLU A 17 -8.62 17.01 -29.56
CA GLU A 17 -7.60 16.25 -30.24
C GLU A 17 -7.15 15.06 -29.40
N SER A 18 -6.88 13.98 -30.06
CA SER A 18 -6.28 12.74 -29.58
C SER A 18 -7.03 12.00 -28.46
N VAL A 19 -7.62 10.92 -28.88
CA VAL A 19 -8.09 9.87 -27.99
C VAL A 19 -6.98 8.82 -27.91
N CYS A 20 -6.37 8.67 -26.74
CA CYS A 20 -5.37 7.63 -26.51
C CYS A 20 -6.03 6.38 -25.99
N LEU A 21 -5.59 5.22 -26.48
CA LEU A 21 -6.00 3.93 -25.93
C LEU A 21 -5.05 3.53 -24.81
N HIS A 22 -5.63 3.14 -23.68
CA HIS A 22 -4.87 2.67 -22.54
C HIS A 22 -5.30 1.25 -22.18
N ALA A 23 -4.31 0.42 -21.82
CA ALA A 23 -4.59 -0.90 -21.28
C ALA A 23 -4.83 -0.77 -19.76
N ARG A 24 -5.84 -1.49 -19.27
CA ARG A 24 -6.11 -1.59 -17.84
C ARG A 24 -6.47 -3.02 -17.49
N ILE A 25 -6.15 -3.41 -16.27
CA ILE A 25 -6.47 -4.75 -15.78
C ILE A 25 -7.99 -4.85 -15.58
N LEU A 26 -8.57 -5.95 -16.06
CA LEU A 26 -9.94 -6.32 -15.72
C LEU A 26 -9.90 -6.98 -14.34
N PRO A 27 -10.55 -6.39 -13.32
CA PRO A 27 -10.53 -6.96 -11.98
C PRO A 27 -11.33 -8.26 -11.94
N ARG A 28 -10.77 -9.28 -11.30
CA ARG A 28 -11.46 -10.55 -11.05
C ARG A 28 -12.21 -10.55 -9.73
N GLY A 29 -11.97 -9.54 -8.90
CA GLY A 29 -12.50 -9.43 -7.56
C GLY A 29 -11.40 -9.28 -6.53
N THR A 30 -11.77 -9.37 -5.28
CA THR A 30 -10.84 -9.22 -4.15
C THR A 30 -10.73 -10.55 -3.41
N ILE A 31 -9.50 -10.99 -3.18
CA ILE A 31 -9.24 -12.10 -2.28
C ILE A 31 -9.24 -11.53 -0.87
N SER A 32 -10.16 -12.00 -0.02
CA SER A 32 -10.24 -11.53 1.37
C SER A 32 -9.01 -11.93 2.18
N ALA A 33 -8.79 -11.25 3.30
CA ALA A 33 -7.68 -11.57 4.19
C ALA A 33 -7.74 -13.03 4.67
N GLY A 34 -8.93 -13.53 5.01
CA GLY A 34 -9.11 -14.92 5.42
C GLY A 34 -8.75 -15.91 4.32
N LYS A 35 -9.23 -15.64 3.11
CA LYS A 35 -8.92 -16.50 1.95
C LYS A 35 -7.43 -16.44 1.60
N PHE A 36 -6.83 -15.27 1.68
CA PHE A 36 -5.41 -15.11 1.42
C PHE A 36 -4.57 -15.93 2.42
N ARG A 37 -4.92 -15.90 3.71
CA ARG A 37 -4.24 -16.72 4.71
C ARG A 37 -4.36 -18.21 4.41
N GLU A 38 -5.54 -18.66 3.99
CA GLU A 38 -5.72 -20.07 3.58
C GLU A 38 -4.82 -20.45 2.41
N LEU A 39 -4.71 -19.58 1.42
CA LEU A 39 -3.85 -19.82 0.25
C LEU A 39 -2.38 -19.89 0.63
N VAL A 40 -1.93 -19.01 1.52
CA VAL A 40 -0.55 -19.03 2.02
C VAL A 40 -0.30 -20.29 2.84
N ALA A 41 -1.26 -20.70 3.67
CA ALA A 41 -1.16 -21.92 4.46
C ALA A 41 -1.01 -23.15 3.57
N LYS A 42 -1.79 -23.26 2.50
CA LYS A 42 -1.68 -24.33 1.52
C LYS A 42 -0.31 -24.35 0.83
N ALA A 43 0.18 -23.18 0.45
CA ALA A 43 1.44 -23.07 -0.28
C ALA A 43 2.66 -23.40 0.59
N THR A 44 2.60 -23.10 1.89
CA THR A 44 3.74 -23.22 2.79
C THR A 44 3.66 -24.39 3.77
N GLY A 45 2.47 -24.90 4.02
CA GLY A 45 2.23 -25.89 5.06
C GLY A 45 2.13 -25.30 6.46
N PHE A 46 2.18 -23.98 6.61
CA PHE A 46 2.01 -23.34 7.91
C PHE A 46 0.55 -23.37 8.35
N SER A 47 0.34 -23.43 9.66
CA SER A 47 -1.00 -23.39 10.25
C SER A 47 -1.64 -22.01 9.99
N PRO A 48 -2.92 -21.95 9.57
CA PRO A 48 -3.61 -20.67 9.45
C PRO A 48 -3.63 -19.83 10.73
N ALA A 49 -3.70 -20.50 11.89
CA ALA A 49 -3.67 -19.82 13.19
C ALA A 49 -2.31 -19.15 13.44
N ILE A 50 -1.22 -19.83 13.08
CA ILE A 50 0.13 -19.25 13.20
C ILE A 50 0.29 -18.05 12.27
N LEU A 51 -0.19 -18.16 11.04
CA LEU A 51 -0.14 -17.06 10.08
C LEU A 51 -0.92 -15.84 10.56
N ASP A 52 -2.11 -16.07 11.09
CA ASP A 52 -2.96 -15.02 11.62
C ASP A 52 -2.29 -14.31 12.82
N GLY A 53 -1.77 -15.08 13.75
CA GLY A 53 -1.05 -14.55 14.90
C GLY A 53 0.21 -13.78 14.50
N THR A 54 0.96 -14.29 13.53
CA THR A 54 2.17 -13.65 13.04
C THR A 54 1.85 -12.30 12.38
N LEU A 55 0.81 -12.25 11.53
CA LEU A 55 0.39 -11.00 10.88
C LEU A 55 -0.07 -9.97 11.90
N GLN A 56 -0.80 -10.41 12.93
CA GLN A 56 -1.23 -9.53 14.01
C GLN A 56 -0.03 -8.99 14.78
N ALA A 57 0.94 -9.83 15.10
CA ALA A 57 2.15 -9.41 15.80
C ALA A 57 2.96 -8.41 14.97
N VAL A 58 3.10 -8.64 13.67
CA VAL A 58 3.78 -7.71 12.76
C VAL A 58 3.07 -6.37 12.76
N THR A 59 1.75 -6.36 12.67
CA THR A 59 0.95 -5.13 12.66
C THR A 59 1.12 -4.36 13.96
N ASP A 60 1.07 -5.04 15.09
CA ASP A 60 1.22 -4.40 16.40
C ASP A 60 2.60 -3.77 16.59
N GLU A 61 3.65 -4.48 16.18
CA GLU A 61 5.01 -3.93 16.23
C GLU A 61 5.20 -2.74 15.30
N LEU A 62 4.63 -2.81 14.08
CA LEU A 62 4.67 -1.69 13.16
C LEU A 62 4.02 -0.45 13.77
N CYS A 63 2.83 -0.61 14.35
CA CYS A 63 2.14 0.51 15.00
C CYS A 63 2.98 1.12 16.12
N SER A 64 3.61 0.29 16.93
CA SER A 64 4.45 0.74 18.05
C SER A 64 5.63 1.59 17.57
N TRP A 65 6.41 1.08 16.62
CA TRP A 65 7.59 1.77 16.12
C TRP A 65 7.27 3.00 15.28
N LEU A 66 6.23 2.92 14.45
CA LEU A 66 5.78 4.07 13.67
C LEU A 66 5.30 5.21 14.58
N SER A 67 4.67 4.88 15.70
CA SER A 67 4.22 5.89 16.68
C SER A 67 5.38 6.63 17.30
N GLU A 68 6.56 6.03 17.36
CA GLU A 68 7.77 6.68 17.86
C GLU A 68 8.54 7.47 16.80
N GLY A 69 8.03 7.48 15.56
CA GLY A 69 8.66 8.23 14.47
C GLY A 69 9.64 7.45 13.62
N TRP A 70 9.77 6.15 13.86
CA TRP A 70 10.66 5.31 13.06
C TRP A 70 10.01 4.93 11.74
N SER A 71 10.83 4.83 10.70
CA SER A 71 10.43 4.14 9.48
C SER A 71 10.85 2.68 9.61
N VAL A 72 10.01 1.78 9.14
CA VAL A 72 10.23 0.33 9.30
C VAL A 72 10.29 -0.33 7.95
N GLU A 73 11.38 -1.04 7.68
CA GLU A 73 11.53 -1.88 6.49
C GLU A 73 10.98 -3.27 6.79
N VAL A 74 10.00 -3.72 6.00
CA VAL A 74 9.41 -5.04 6.13
C VAL A 74 9.81 -5.87 4.91
N GLY A 75 11.06 -6.29 4.89
CA GLY A 75 11.62 -7.12 3.82
C GLY A 75 11.33 -6.59 2.42
N GLU A 76 10.98 -7.48 1.51
CA GLU A 76 10.69 -7.12 0.12
C GLU A 76 9.40 -6.31 -0.05
N LEU A 77 8.49 -6.36 0.94
CA LEU A 77 7.23 -5.62 0.85
C LEU A 77 7.46 -4.11 0.79
N GLY A 78 8.44 -3.61 1.51
CA GLY A 78 8.78 -2.20 1.43
C GLY A 78 8.98 -1.54 2.78
N TYR A 79 8.81 -0.21 2.78
CA TYR A 79 9.03 0.64 3.93
C TYR A 79 7.73 1.28 4.37
N PHE A 80 7.46 1.21 5.66
CA PHE A 80 6.35 1.94 6.28
C PHE A 80 6.89 3.18 6.97
N SER A 81 6.18 4.28 6.82
CA SER A 81 6.49 5.54 7.48
C SER A 81 5.21 6.29 7.79
N VAL A 82 5.30 7.30 8.65
CA VAL A 82 4.17 8.14 8.97
C VAL A 82 4.46 9.57 8.58
N SER A 83 3.41 10.32 8.24
CA SER A 83 3.48 11.73 8.00
C SER A 83 2.61 12.47 9.01
N LEU A 84 2.99 13.71 9.31
CA LEU A 84 2.29 14.57 10.25
C LEU A 84 1.60 15.68 9.50
N LYS A 85 0.54 16.20 10.11
CA LYS A 85 -0.21 17.35 9.62
C LYS A 85 -0.38 18.34 10.74
N CYS A 86 -0.23 19.63 10.42
CA CYS A 86 -0.60 20.72 11.33
C CYS A 86 -2.02 21.16 11.02
N ASP A 87 -2.80 21.48 12.06
CA ASP A 87 -4.18 21.92 11.92
C ASP A 87 -4.29 23.28 11.20
N ARG A 88 -3.22 24.06 11.25
CA ARG A 88 -3.17 25.36 10.57
C ARG A 88 -1.82 25.55 9.89
N GLN A 89 -1.80 26.44 8.90
CA GLN A 89 -0.56 26.82 8.26
C GLN A 89 0.33 27.60 9.23
N VAL A 90 1.54 27.09 9.47
CA VAL A 90 2.46 27.67 10.43
C VAL A 90 3.63 28.27 9.67
N THR A 91 3.88 29.57 9.91
CA THR A 91 4.97 30.31 9.30
C THR A 91 6.16 30.52 10.24
N ASP A 92 5.96 30.31 11.55
CA ASP A 92 6.98 30.43 12.60
C ASP A 92 7.03 29.15 13.40
N LYS A 93 8.24 28.66 13.70
CA LYS A 93 8.46 27.48 14.54
C LYS A 93 7.83 27.59 15.92
N LYS A 94 7.73 28.82 16.46
CA LYS A 94 7.11 29.07 17.76
C LYS A 94 5.60 28.83 17.76
N GLU A 95 4.98 28.84 16.59
CA GLU A 95 3.55 28.59 16.45
C GLU A 95 3.20 27.12 16.46
N ILE A 96 4.19 26.23 16.28
CA ILE A 96 3.97 24.78 16.29
C ILE A 96 3.82 24.31 17.73
N ARG A 97 2.64 23.79 18.06
CA ARG A 97 2.34 23.24 19.38
C ARG A 97 1.84 21.80 19.21
N SER A 98 2.15 20.94 20.17
CA SER A 98 1.72 19.55 20.15
C SER A 98 0.24 19.36 19.83
N PRO A 99 -0.69 20.14 20.39
CA PRO A 99 -2.12 19.95 20.06
C PRO A 99 -2.50 20.26 18.61
N SER A 100 -1.68 21.01 17.87
CA SER A 100 -1.95 21.35 16.47
C SER A 100 -1.28 20.39 15.49
N VAL A 101 -0.49 19.44 15.98
CA VAL A 101 0.22 18.46 15.14
C VAL A 101 -0.39 17.08 15.40
N HIS A 102 -0.76 16.39 14.33
CA HIS A 102 -1.31 15.05 14.42
C HIS A 102 -0.85 14.20 13.24
N PHE A 103 -0.98 12.89 13.36
CA PHE A 103 -0.65 11.97 12.28
C PHE A 103 -1.62 12.17 11.12
N GLN A 104 -1.09 12.34 9.93
CA GLN A 104 -1.88 12.45 8.71
C GLN A 104 -2.13 11.09 8.09
N ASN A 105 -1.07 10.35 7.81
CA ASN A 105 -1.13 9.08 7.11
C ASN A 105 -0.01 8.13 7.52
N VAL A 106 -0.29 6.85 7.36
CA VAL A 106 0.73 5.82 7.28
C VAL A 106 1.01 5.59 5.80
N ASN A 107 2.25 5.72 5.39
CA ASN A 107 2.67 5.58 4.00
C ASN A 107 3.42 4.27 3.81
N LEU A 108 3.16 3.61 2.68
CA LEU A 108 3.90 2.42 2.28
C LEU A 108 4.62 2.70 0.97
N ARG A 109 5.95 2.58 0.99
CA ARG A 109 6.77 2.63 -0.21
C ARG A 109 7.20 1.21 -0.55
N LEU A 110 6.76 0.70 -1.68
CA LEU A 110 7.05 -0.67 -2.10
C LEU A 110 8.54 -0.90 -2.28
N GLY A 111 9.01 -2.08 -1.89
CA GLY A 111 10.38 -2.49 -2.14
C GLY A 111 10.63 -2.69 -3.63
N SER A 112 11.85 -2.40 -4.08
CA SER A 112 12.21 -2.48 -5.50
C SER A 112 12.07 -3.89 -6.06
N LYS A 113 12.47 -4.91 -5.29
CA LYS A 113 12.33 -6.30 -5.71
C LYS A 113 10.89 -6.73 -5.88
N PHE A 114 10.02 -6.33 -4.97
CA PHE A 114 8.59 -6.61 -5.04
C PHE A 114 7.95 -5.88 -6.21
N ARG A 115 8.30 -4.61 -6.39
CA ARG A 115 7.75 -3.76 -7.44
C ARG A 115 8.15 -4.23 -8.84
N ASN A 116 9.39 -4.73 -8.98
CA ASN A 116 9.96 -5.10 -10.27
C ASN A 116 9.87 -6.59 -10.58
N ARG A 117 9.13 -7.37 -9.79
CA ARG A 117 8.87 -8.76 -10.13
C ARG A 117 8.14 -8.85 -11.46
N SER A 118 8.42 -9.93 -12.18
CA SER A 118 7.76 -10.17 -13.46
C SER A 118 6.29 -10.51 -13.24
N TYR A 119 5.42 -9.69 -13.81
CA TYR A 119 3.97 -9.92 -13.81
C TYR A 119 3.57 -10.20 -15.25
N PRO A 120 3.33 -11.46 -15.62
CA PRO A 120 3.03 -11.80 -17.00
C PRO A 120 1.72 -11.14 -17.47
N VAL A 121 1.73 -10.67 -18.71
CA VAL A 121 0.58 -10.05 -19.35
C VAL A 121 0.07 -11.01 -20.43
N PRO A 122 -1.26 -11.23 -20.55
CA PRO A 122 -1.82 -12.12 -21.56
C PRO A 122 -1.59 -11.64 -22.98
#